data_d457d7b6a713fa3361fcd1577f046d7c
#
_entry.id   d457d7b6a713fa3361fcd1577f046d7c
#
_cell.length_a   1.000
_cell.length_b   1.000
_cell.length_c   1.000
_cell.angle_alpha   90.00
_cell.angle_beta   90.00
_cell.angle_gamma   90.00
#
_symmetry.space_group_name_H-M   'P 1'
#
loop_
_entity.id
_entity.type
_entity.pdbx_description
1 polymer ?
#
loop_
_entity_poly.entity_id
_entity_poly.type
_entity_poly.pdbx_seq_one_letter_code
_entity_poly.pdbx_strand_id
1 'polypeptide(L)'
;MKKYLLSLVTVLVCNSFLLAQKQDIEKNFSSEFANSLFTTLASDLMMGRDPVRPEMKLAYTVIAQALEIGGAKPLPGANGYYQDIPFTLSSPPTRGSVQIGEFSFSQGQNLLVLDGRSFRGNYEVVDIGFGSVEEFAGKDLKGKILITNVGAPNKFSPNQLFSEGRAKALRAKEAGAVALIERFNVPSVPWQLVSGFLNRSQLGLDQGEASNLPYLWVEDLKNQLTGTNLGRAKVEVEGKVTTKVDGKNVLGVIEGTDPVLKNEYILLSAHYDHVGVGAPDETGDSIYNGARDNAVGTVAVLNAAQYFGKNPPKRSILFALWTAEEKGLLGSAYFANNPLIPLNQIVYNLNIDNAGYNDTSIITVIGLGRTSADYLINEAVAEFGLTAKADPSPEQGLYDRSDNVNFARKGIPAPSFTLGFTAFDDEINKYYHKAADEVESFDMNYAQLYWKSYILATQKIANWSQKPQWVAGDKYEEVSKKLYGGK
;
A
#
# COMPACT_ATOMS: atom_id res chain seq x y z
N MET A 1 29.01 -21.64 -44.49
CA MET A 1 28.63 -22.83 -43.73
C MET A 1 28.98 -22.74 -42.23
N LYS A 2 30.24 -22.47 -41.81
CA LYS A 2 30.58 -22.41 -40.36
C LYS A 2 29.79 -21.38 -39.53
N LYS A 3 29.46 -20.20 -40.08
CA LYS A 3 28.64 -19.18 -39.37
C LYS A 3 27.19 -19.62 -39.10
N TYR A 4 26.58 -20.36 -40.03
CA TYR A 4 25.19 -20.88 -39.85
C TYR A 4 25.15 -22.07 -38.89
N LEU A 5 26.20 -22.89 -38.85
CA LEU A 5 26.27 -24.01 -37.89
C LEU A 5 26.44 -23.51 -36.47
N LEU A 6 27.21 -22.44 -36.23
CA LEU A 6 27.40 -21.84 -34.91
C LEU A 6 26.12 -21.20 -34.42
N SER A 7 25.34 -20.52 -35.28
CA SER A 7 24.05 -19.93 -34.91
C SER A 7 22.99 -20.99 -34.61
N LEU A 8 22.97 -22.09 -35.34
CA LEU A 8 22.03 -23.20 -35.11
C LEU A 8 22.34 -23.93 -33.81
N VAL A 9 23.58 -24.14 -33.46
CA VAL A 9 24.02 -24.75 -32.19
C VAL A 9 23.68 -23.83 -31.00
N THR A 10 23.88 -22.52 -31.13
CA THR A 10 23.57 -21.54 -30.09
C THR A 10 22.06 -21.50 -29.84
N VAL A 11 21.23 -21.52 -30.87
CA VAL A 11 19.75 -21.54 -30.73
C VAL A 11 19.26 -22.84 -30.11
N LEU A 12 19.83 -24.00 -30.47
CA LEU A 12 19.50 -25.29 -29.90
C LEU A 12 19.89 -25.40 -28.42
N VAL A 13 21.05 -24.87 -28.03
CA VAL A 13 21.52 -24.86 -26.63
C VAL A 13 20.66 -23.93 -25.77
N CYS A 14 20.29 -22.75 -26.28
CA CYS A 14 19.40 -21.84 -25.57
C CYS A 14 18.00 -22.46 -25.37
N ASN A 15 17.41 -23.08 -26.39
CA ASN A 15 16.10 -23.75 -26.26
C ASN A 15 16.13 -24.93 -25.29
N SER A 16 17.20 -25.72 -25.27
CA SER A 16 17.33 -26.83 -24.32
C SER A 16 17.49 -26.36 -22.87
N PHE A 17 18.15 -25.24 -22.66
CA PHE A 17 18.31 -24.65 -21.31
C PHE A 17 17.01 -24.05 -20.78
N LEU A 18 16.24 -23.39 -21.63
CA LEU A 18 14.91 -22.83 -21.29
C LEU A 18 13.92 -23.94 -20.95
N LEU A 19 13.85 -24.98 -21.78
CA LEU A 19 13.00 -26.16 -21.50
C LEU A 19 13.34 -26.86 -20.17
N ALA A 20 14.64 -26.90 -19.82
CA ALA A 20 15.09 -27.48 -18.57
C ALA A 20 14.59 -26.70 -17.33
N GLN A 21 14.57 -25.35 -17.39
CA GLN A 21 14.09 -24.53 -16.27
C GLN A 21 12.58 -24.69 -16.02
N LYS A 22 11.77 -24.67 -17.09
CA LYS A 22 10.33 -24.94 -16.99
C LYS A 22 10.06 -26.31 -16.39
N GLN A 23 10.72 -27.37 -16.93
CA GLN A 23 10.56 -28.74 -16.44
C GLN A 23 10.94 -28.88 -14.97
N ASP A 24 11.97 -28.15 -14.51
CA ASP A 24 12.37 -28.16 -13.13
C ASP A 24 11.30 -27.53 -12.23
N ILE A 25 10.71 -26.38 -12.64
CA ILE A 25 9.58 -25.78 -11.93
C ILE A 25 8.38 -26.72 -11.89
N GLU A 26 7.98 -27.29 -13.02
CA GLU A 26 6.85 -28.23 -13.08
C GLU A 26 7.02 -29.45 -12.17
N LYS A 27 8.25 -29.94 -12.06
CA LYS A 27 8.59 -31.08 -11.20
C LYS A 27 8.60 -30.73 -9.71
N ASN A 28 9.04 -29.51 -9.34
CA ASN A 28 9.26 -29.11 -7.96
C ASN A 28 8.14 -28.23 -7.38
N PHE A 29 7.21 -27.76 -8.21
CA PHE A 29 6.03 -27.01 -7.79
C PHE A 29 5.02 -27.93 -7.10
N SER A 30 4.59 -27.55 -5.90
CA SER A 30 3.54 -28.28 -5.17
C SER A 30 2.20 -27.60 -5.30
N SER A 31 1.35 -28.13 -6.19
CA SER A 31 -0.04 -27.65 -6.32
C SER A 31 -0.83 -27.84 -5.02
N GLU A 32 -0.57 -28.89 -4.25
CA GLU A 32 -1.22 -29.12 -2.96
C GLU A 32 -0.88 -28.03 -1.94
N PHE A 33 0.39 -27.67 -1.82
CA PHE A 33 0.84 -26.59 -0.93
C PHE A 33 0.23 -25.25 -1.34
N ALA A 34 0.26 -24.93 -2.64
CA ALA A 34 -0.31 -23.70 -3.19
C ALA A 34 -1.81 -23.60 -2.92
N ASN A 35 -2.57 -24.65 -3.25
CA ASN A 35 -4.02 -24.67 -3.08
C ASN A 35 -4.42 -24.61 -1.60
N SER A 36 -3.71 -25.34 -0.73
CA SER A 36 -3.96 -25.31 0.72
C SER A 36 -3.76 -23.92 1.30
N LEU A 37 -2.67 -23.23 0.93
CA LEU A 37 -2.43 -21.87 1.38
C LEU A 37 -3.49 -20.89 0.84
N PHE A 38 -3.87 -21.03 -0.43
CA PHE A 38 -4.85 -20.16 -1.07
C PHE A 38 -6.20 -20.29 -0.39
N THR A 39 -6.70 -21.52 -0.22
CA THR A 39 -7.95 -21.78 0.50
C THR A 39 -7.90 -21.31 1.95
N THR A 40 -6.74 -21.47 2.62
CA THR A 40 -6.59 -21.03 4.02
C THR A 40 -6.63 -19.51 4.13
N LEU A 41 -5.84 -18.79 3.32
CA LEU A 41 -5.72 -17.34 3.41
C LEU A 41 -7.00 -16.60 2.96
N ALA A 42 -7.73 -17.15 2.00
CA ALA A 42 -9.00 -16.60 1.54
C ALA A 42 -10.23 -17.29 2.17
N SER A 43 -10.12 -17.76 3.41
CA SER A 43 -11.23 -18.36 4.15
C SER A 43 -11.87 -17.38 5.14
N ASP A 44 -13.11 -17.62 5.52
CA ASP A 44 -13.85 -16.88 6.55
C ASP A 44 -13.13 -16.84 7.90
N LEU A 45 -12.30 -17.84 8.20
CA LEU A 45 -11.49 -17.88 9.42
C LEU A 45 -10.55 -16.68 9.54
N MET A 46 -10.16 -16.10 8.41
CA MET A 46 -9.28 -14.93 8.35
C MET A 46 -10.05 -13.61 8.49
N MET A 47 -11.39 -13.63 8.48
CA MET A 47 -12.25 -12.46 8.60
C MET A 47 -11.85 -11.32 7.66
N GLY A 48 -11.50 -11.68 6.39
CA GLY A 48 -11.06 -10.73 5.37
C GLY A 48 -9.76 -10.02 5.66
N ARG A 49 -8.92 -10.56 6.53
CA ARG A 49 -7.53 -10.10 6.81
C ARG A 49 -7.38 -8.61 7.10
N ASP A 50 -8.38 -8.01 7.78
CA ASP A 50 -8.30 -6.59 8.16
C ASP A 50 -7.19 -6.37 9.21
N PRO A 51 -6.23 -5.45 8.96
CA PRO A 51 -5.11 -5.16 9.86
C PRO A 51 -5.49 -4.79 11.30
N VAL A 52 -6.70 -4.29 11.51
CA VAL A 52 -7.15 -3.88 12.86
C VAL A 52 -7.86 -4.98 13.64
N ARG A 53 -8.12 -6.13 13.02
CA ARG A 53 -8.81 -7.25 13.65
C ARG A 53 -7.84 -8.24 14.29
N PRO A 54 -8.23 -8.90 15.41
CA PRO A 54 -7.38 -9.87 16.07
C PRO A 54 -7.09 -11.12 15.21
N GLU A 55 -7.99 -11.47 14.28
CA GLU A 55 -7.83 -12.60 13.36
C GLU A 55 -6.66 -12.42 12.40
N MET A 56 -6.19 -11.20 12.17
CA MET A 56 -4.98 -10.91 11.39
C MET A 56 -3.75 -11.66 11.93
N LYS A 57 -3.75 -12.00 13.23
CA LYS A 57 -2.71 -12.82 13.85
C LYS A 57 -2.62 -14.20 13.20
N LEU A 58 -3.74 -14.80 12.83
CA LEU A 58 -3.75 -16.09 12.16
C LEU A 58 -3.09 -15.99 10.78
N ALA A 59 -3.43 -14.96 9.99
CA ALA A 59 -2.87 -14.74 8.66
C ALA A 59 -1.34 -14.62 8.70
N TYR A 60 -0.79 -13.68 9.49
CA TYR A 60 0.67 -13.52 9.52
C TYR A 60 1.40 -14.72 10.13
N THR A 61 0.75 -15.51 11.01
CA THR A 61 1.35 -16.74 11.55
C THR A 61 1.44 -17.83 10.49
N VAL A 62 0.36 -18.05 9.72
CA VAL A 62 0.36 -19.00 8.59
C VAL A 62 1.42 -18.62 7.56
N ILE A 63 1.54 -17.34 7.23
CA ILE A 63 2.54 -16.85 6.28
C ILE A 63 3.96 -17.07 6.78
N ALA A 64 4.25 -16.78 8.04
CA ALA A 64 5.56 -17.00 8.63
C ALA A 64 5.94 -18.50 8.62
N GLN A 65 5.00 -19.38 8.98
CA GLN A 65 5.20 -20.83 8.91
C GLN A 65 5.43 -21.32 7.47
N ALA A 66 4.71 -20.75 6.49
CA ALA A 66 4.90 -21.10 5.08
C ALA A 66 6.28 -20.68 4.57
N LEU A 67 6.81 -19.52 4.99
CA LEU A 67 8.19 -19.11 4.69
C LEU A 67 9.21 -20.08 5.33
N GLU A 68 9.01 -20.47 6.58
CA GLU A 68 9.87 -21.42 7.28
C GLU A 68 9.88 -22.79 6.59
N ILE A 69 8.71 -23.34 6.28
CA ILE A 69 8.55 -24.60 5.51
C ILE A 69 9.21 -24.48 4.13
N GLY A 70 9.11 -23.31 3.50
CA GLY A 70 9.78 -22.99 2.24
C GLY A 70 11.31 -22.89 2.35
N GLY A 71 11.88 -22.94 3.55
CA GLY A 71 13.33 -22.86 3.77
C GLY A 71 13.89 -21.45 3.84
N ALA A 72 13.02 -20.42 3.80
CA ALA A 72 13.46 -19.06 4.06
C ALA A 72 13.87 -18.90 5.53
N LYS A 73 14.87 -18.06 5.77
CA LYS A 73 15.34 -17.73 7.12
C LYS A 73 14.81 -16.36 7.54
N PRO A 74 14.65 -16.09 8.84
CA PRO A 74 14.37 -14.76 9.33
C PRO A 74 15.38 -13.73 8.83
N LEU A 75 14.91 -12.53 8.50
CA LEU A 75 15.78 -11.44 8.12
C LEU A 75 16.52 -10.89 9.34
N PRO A 76 17.85 -10.63 9.28
CA PRO A 76 18.57 -10.01 10.38
C PRO A 76 17.93 -8.69 10.83
N GLY A 77 17.74 -8.54 12.14
CA GLY A 77 17.08 -7.36 12.73
C GLY A 77 15.55 -7.48 12.83
N ALA A 78 14.94 -8.52 12.27
CA ALA A 78 13.53 -8.84 12.48
C ALA A 78 13.31 -9.60 13.79
N ASN A 79 12.08 -9.56 14.30
CA ASN A 79 11.63 -10.36 15.43
C ASN A 79 11.11 -11.72 14.90
N GLY A 80 12.00 -12.70 14.74
CA GLY A 80 11.71 -13.89 13.95
C GLY A 80 11.44 -13.50 12.49
N TYR A 81 10.29 -13.87 11.95
CA TYR A 81 9.88 -13.50 10.61
C TYR A 81 9.17 -12.13 10.54
N TYR A 82 9.11 -11.35 11.64
CA TYR A 82 8.29 -10.16 11.71
C TYR A 82 9.13 -8.88 11.78
N GLN A 83 8.74 -7.88 10.99
CA GLN A 83 9.02 -6.49 11.26
C GLN A 83 7.80 -5.89 11.94
N ASP A 84 7.94 -5.58 13.23
CA ASP A 84 6.88 -4.96 14.02
C ASP A 84 6.66 -3.51 13.57
N ILE A 85 5.38 -3.14 13.37
CA ILE A 85 4.99 -1.81 12.93
C ILE A 85 4.06 -1.20 13.98
N PRO A 86 4.43 -0.06 14.58
CA PRO A 86 3.57 0.62 15.54
C PRO A 86 2.46 1.36 14.80
N PHE A 87 1.27 0.78 14.77
CA PHE A 87 0.08 1.45 14.25
C PHE A 87 -0.74 2.10 15.34
N THR A 88 -1.46 3.14 14.97
CA THR A 88 -2.52 3.77 15.75
C THR A 88 -3.81 3.79 14.95
N LEU A 89 -4.84 3.17 15.48
CA LEU A 89 -6.20 3.30 14.99
C LEU A 89 -6.83 4.53 15.64
N SER A 90 -7.18 5.52 14.83
CA SER A 90 -7.80 6.76 15.26
C SER A 90 -9.27 6.75 14.85
N SER A 91 -10.17 6.75 15.83
CA SER A 91 -11.63 6.76 15.61
C SER A 91 -12.19 8.14 15.90
N PRO A 92 -13.07 8.67 15.02
CA PRO A 92 -13.72 9.95 15.26
C PRO A 92 -14.65 9.84 16.47
N PRO A 93 -14.89 10.95 17.20
CA PRO A 93 -15.88 10.96 18.29
C PRO A 93 -17.29 10.79 17.73
N THR A 94 -18.16 10.26 18.56
CA THR A 94 -19.59 10.11 18.25
C THR A 94 -20.40 11.38 18.53
N ARG A 95 -19.87 12.28 19.38
CA ARG A 95 -20.56 13.50 19.83
C ARG A 95 -19.64 14.71 19.73
N GLY A 96 -20.21 15.81 19.31
CA GLY A 96 -19.55 17.10 19.33
C GLY A 96 -20.47 18.19 18.81
N SER A 97 -20.38 19.36 19.41
CA SER A 97 -21.10 20.56 18.96
C SER A 97 -20.25 21.80 19.13
N VAL A 98 -20.41 22.70 18.18
CA VAL A 98 -19.85 24.06 18.21
C VAL A 98 -20.96 25.03 17.86
N GLN A 99 -21.14 26.07 18.67
CA GLN A 99 -22.07 27.17 18.40
C GLN A 99 -21.29 28.49 18.38
N ILE A 100 -21.38 29.22 17.28
CA ILE A 100 -20.76 30.54 17.10
C ILE A 100 -21.85 31.52 16.67
N GLY A 101 -22.24 32.43 17.57
CA GLY A 101 -23.41 33.28 17.33
C GLY A 101 -24.67 32.44 17.10
N GLU A 102 -25.31 32.65 15.95
CA GLU A 102 -26.51 31.89 15.51
C GLU A 102 -26.19 30.57 14.80
N PHE A 103 -24.92 30.32 14.44
CA PHE A 103 -24.49 29.15 13.68
C PHE A 103 -24.21 27.97 14.61
N SER A 104 -24.77 26.81 14.27
CA SER A 104 -24.62 25.57 15.04
C SER A 104 -24.04 24.46 14.16
N PHE A 105 -23.03 23.77 14.68
CA PHE A 105 -22.33 22.67 14.00
C PHE A 105 -22.35 21.43 14.89
N SER A 106 -22.60 20.27 14.28
CA SER A 106 -22.72 18.99 14.95
C SER A 106 -21.85 17.93 14.28
N GLN A 107 -21.16 17.12 15.10
CA GLN A 107 -20.26 16.05 14.65
C GLN A 107 -20.97 15.09 13.70
N GLY A 108 -20.32 14.78 12.60
CA GLY A 108 -20.82 13.89 11.56
C GLY A 108 -21.84 14.53 10.60
N GLN A 109 -22.35 15.72 10.89
CA GLN A 109 -23.24 16.48 10.01
C GLN A 109 -22.45 17.58 9.27
N ASN A 110 -22.18 18.67 9.95
CA ASN A 110 -21.49 19.85 9.45
C ASN A 110 -20.23 20.21 10.28
N LEU A 111 -19.78 19.30 11.15
CA LEU A 111 -18.59 19.36 11.98
C LEU A 111 -17.81 18.08 11.86
N LEU A 112 -16.50 18.17 11.76
CA LEU A 112 -15.55 17.05 11.85
C LEU A 112 -14.49 17.38 12.89
N VAL A 113 -14.25 16.47 13.82
CA VAL A 113 -13.09 16.50 14.72
C VAL A 113 -11.95 15.75 14.04
N LEU A 114 -10.89 16.47 13.66
CA LEU A 114 -9.76 15.93 12.92
C LEU A 114 -8.63 15.47 13.84
N ASP A 115 -8.44 16.17 14.97
CA ASP A 115 -7.39 15.84 15.96
C ASP A 115 -7.72 16.45 17.32
N GLY A 116 -6.97 16.03 18.36
CA GLY A 116 -6.95 16.64 19.66
C GLY A 116 -7.83 15.97 20.71
N ARG A 117 -7.69 16.50 21.92
CA ARG A 117 -8.41 16.03 23.11
C ARG A 117 -9.85 16.53 23.18
N SER A 118 -10.65 15.95 24.08
CA SER A 118 -11.96 16.47 24.45
C SER A 118 -11.86 17.91 24.94
N PHE A 119 -12.81 18.73 24.53
CA PHE A 119 -12.76 20.16 24.72
C PHE A 119 -14.14 20.74 24.96
N ARG A 120 -14.31 21.46 26.06
CA ARG A 120 -15.57 22.10 26.46
C ARG A 120 -15.32 23.50 26.98
N GLY A 121 -16.17 24.42 26.65
CA GLY A 121 -16.13 25.77 27.19
C GLY A 121 -16.80 26.82 26.31
N ASN A 122 -16.57 28.08 26.70
CA ASN A 122 -17.04 29.24 25.96
C ASN A 122 -15.86 30.23 25.79
N TYR A 123 -15.38 30.37 24.58
CA TYR A 123 -14.14 31.06 24.27
C TYR A 123 -14.34 32.16 23.24
N GLU A 124 -13.51 33.19 23.34
CA GLU A 124 -13.42 34.22 22.30
C GLU A 124 -12.93 33.60 20.99
N VAL A 125 -13.49 34.05 19.87
CA VAL A 125 -13.19 33.55 18.53
C VAL A 125 -12.45 34.63 17.75
N VAL A 126 -11.35 34.24 17.10
CA VAL A 126 -10.56 35.14 16.26
C VAL A 126 -10.41 34.54 14.87
N ASP A 127 -10.87 35.27 13.85
CA ASP A 127 -10.57 34.92 12.45
C ASP A 127 -9.16 35.37 12.08
N ILE A 128 -8.36 34.43 11.60
CA ILE A 128 -6.99 34.67 11.16
C ILE A 128 -6.76 34.26 9.69
N GLY A 129 -7.81 34.43 8.86
CA GLY A 129 -7.70 34.26 7.42
C GLY A 129 -7.32 32.83 7.01
N PHE A 130 -6.21 32.65 6.33
CA PHE A 130 -5.66 31.32 5.95
C PHE A 130 -4.68 30.77 6.98
N GLY A 131 -4.40 31.47 8.07
CA GLY A 131 -3.48 31.02 9.11
C GLY A 131 -2.03 30.94 8.64
N SER A 132 -1.59 31.87 7.80
CA SER A 132 -0.18 32.03 7.43
C SER A 132 0.65 32.50 8.61
N VAL A 133 1.97 32.43 8.51
CA VAL A 133 2.89 32.91 9.56
C VAL A 133 2.66 34.39 9.86
N GLU A 134 2.45 35.19 8.81
CA GLU A 134 2.21 36.64 8.90
C GLU A 134 0.88 36.94 9.58
N GLU A 135 -0.15 36.13 9.33
CA GLU A 135 -1.48 36.32 9.93
C GLU A 135 -1.52 35.97 11.42
N PHE A 136 -0.57 35.18 11.91
CA PHE A 136 -0.36 34.92 13.35
C PHE A 136 0.42 36.05 14.04
N ALA A 137 1.29 36.74 13.32
CA ALA A 137 2.24 37.67 13.91
C ALA A 137 1.57 38.85 14.64
N GLY A 138 2.01 39.16 15.83
CA GLY A 138 1.59 40.34 16.61
C GLY A 138 0.17 40.29 17.18
N LYS A 139 -0.54 39.16 17.06
CA LYS A 139 -1.90 38.98 17.60
C LYS A 139 -1.88 38.34 18.98
N ASP A 140 -2.77 38.77 19.86
CA ASP A 140 -3.05 38.09 21.12
C ASP A 140 -4.04 36.94 20.84
N LEU A 141 -3.51 35.71 20.77
CA LEU A 141 -4.25 34.49 20.42
C LEU A 141 -4.38 33.51 21.59
N LYS A 142 -3.71 33.83 22.73
CA LYS A 142 -3.69 32.93 23.87
C LYS A 142 -5.09 32.78 24.48
N GLY A 143 -5.48 31.53 24.71
CA GLY A 143 -6.77 31.18 25.32
C GLY A 143 -7.97 31.37 24.39
N LYS A 144 -7.77 31.62 23.11
CA LYS A 144 -8.84 31.83 22.11
C LYS A 144 -8.99 30.65 21.17
N ILE A 145 -10.14 30.55 20.52
CA ILE A 145 -10.39 29.68 19.38
C ILE A 145 -10.02 30.44 18.12
N LEU A 146 -9.18 29.84 17.29
CA LEU A 146 -8.81 30.41 16.00
C LEU A 146 -9.68 29.83 14.89
N ILE A 147 -10.14 30.68 14.00
CA ILE A 147 -10.81 30.28 12.77
C ILE A 147 -9.91 30.61 11.58
N THR A 148 -9.76 29.63 10.68
CA THR A 148 -9.00 29.78 9.43
C THR A 148 -9.79 29.21 8.26
N ASN A 149 -9.41 29.56 7.04
CA ASN A 149 -9.85 28.84 5.84
C ASN A 149 -9.06 27.54 5.68
N VAL A 150 -9.69 26.49 5.16
CA VAL A 150 -9.04 25.26 4.76
C VAL A 150 -8.03 25.52 3.63
N GLY A 151 -6.86 24.86 3.68
CA GLY A 151 -5.83 24.95 2.65
C GLY A 151 -5.02 26.24 2.70
N ALA A 152 -4.55 26.71 1.54
CA ALA A 152 -3.78 27.93 1.36
C ALA A 152 -4.37 28.76 0.19
N PRO A 153 -4.10 30.08 0.14
CA PRO A 153 -4.60 30.93 -0.95
C PRO A 153 -4.24 30.36 -2.32
N ASN A 154 -5.20 30.25 -3.22
CA ASN A 154 -5.02 29.84 -4.61
C ASN A 154 -4.36 28.45 -4.83
N LYS A 155 -4.33 27.60 -3.81
CA LYS A 155 -3.79 26.24 -3.89
C LYS A 155 -4.81 25.25 -3.35
N PHE A 156 -5.26 24.36 -4.23
CA PHE A 156 -6.12 23.25 -3.86
C PHE A 156 -5.49 21.93 -4.33
N SER A 157 -5.12 21.10 -3.37
CA SER A 157 -4.78 19.71 -3.60
C SER A 157 -5.11 18.93 -2.32
N PRO A 158 -5.75 17.76 -2.40
CA PRO A 158 -6.13 16.99 -1.21
C PRO A 158 -4.98 16.77 -0.22
N ASN A 159 -3.80 16.41 -0.71
CA ASN A 159 -2.62 16.19 0.14
C ASN A 159 -2.14 17.47 0.83
N GLN A 160 -2.25 18.62 0.17
CA GLN A 160 -1.87 19.92 0.73
C GLN A 160 -2.86 20.40 1.80
N LEU A 161 -4.16 20.09 1.69
CA LEU A 161 -5.13 20.45 2.72
C LEU A 161 -4.73 19.92 4.09
N PHE A 162 -4.37 18.67 4.18
CA PHE A 162 -4.00 18.04 5.45
C PHE A 162 -2.63 18.50 5.97
N SER A 163 -1.65 18.70 5.10
CA SER A 163 -0.32 19.19 5.51
C SER A 163 -0.39 20.64 6.02
N GLU A 164 -1.13 21.50 5.32
CA GLU A 164 -1.35 22.89 5.75
C GLU A 164 -2.15 22.96 7.05
N GLY A 165 -3.21 22.16 7.18
CA GLY A 165 -4.02 22.11 8.40
C GLY A 165 -3.19 21.70 9.63
N ARG A 166 -2.33 20.69 9.51
CA ARG A 166 -1.39 20.31 10.59
C ARG A 166 -0.41 21.42 10.94
N ALA A 167 0.15 22.10 9.94
CA ALA A 167 1.05 23.23 10.16
C ALA A 167 0.36 24.39 10.89
N LYS A 168 -0.90 24.70 10.54
CA LYS A 168 -1.71 25.71 11.23
C LYS A 168 -2.03 25.30 12.67
N ALA A 169 -2.39 24.03 12.90
CA ALA A 169 -2.66 23.50 14.23
C ALA A 169 -1.43 23.61 15.15
N LEU A 170 -0.24 23.35 14.60
CA LEU A 170 1.01 23.55 15.34
C LEU A 170 1.24 25.02 15.69
N ARG A 171 1.11 25.94 14.73
CA ARG A 171 1.22 27.40 14.97
C ARG A 171 0.20 27.89 16.00
N ALA A 172 -1.05 27.39 15.91
CA ALA A 172 -2.11 27.73 16.87
C ALA A 172 -1.75 27.28 18.29
N LYS A 173 -1.20 26.07 18.43
CA LYS A 173 -0.71 25.54 19.70
C LYS A 173 0.43 26.41 20.27
N GLU A 174 1.41 26.75 19.45
CA GLU A 174 2.55 27.61 19.83
C GLU A 174 2.09 29.02 20.23
N ALA A 175 1.06 29.56 19.57
CA ALA A 175 0.44 30.83 19.94
C ALA A 175 -0.46 30.75 21.20
N GLY A 176 -0.57 29.57 21.83
CA GLY A 176 -1.37 29.36 23.03
C GLY A 176 -2.88 29.35 22.81
N ALA A 177 -3.34 29.14 21.59
CA ALA A 177 -4.75 28.94 21.28
C ALA A 177 -5.30 27.68 21.97
N VAL A 178 -6.61 27.65 22.21
CA VAL A 178 -7.29 26.52 22.86
C VAL A 178 -7.88 25.55 21.86
N ALA A 179 -8.14 25.97 20.62
CA ALA A 179 -8.58 25.16 19.50
C ALA A 179 -8.32 25.87 18.18
N LEU A 180 -8.24 25.08 17.09
CA LEU A 180 -8.28 25.54 15.71
C LEU A 180 -9.55 24.99 15.04
N ILE A 181 -10.31 25.88 14.42
CA ILE A 181 -11.44 25.53 13.56
C ILE A 181 -11.13 26.02 12.14
N GLU A 182 -11.16 25.13 11.16
CA GLU A 182 -11.05 25.54 9.76
C GLU A 182 -12.43 25.53 9.08
N ARG A 183 -12.73 26.59 8.36
CA ARG A 183 -13.90 26.67 7.50
C ARG A 183 -13.67 25.88 6.23
N PHE A 184 -14.46 24.81 6.04
CA PHE A 184 -14.48 24.11 4.77
C PHE A 184 -15.40 24.87 3.80
N ASN A 185 -14.77 25.66 2.96
CA ASN A 185 -15.42 26.53 1.98
C ASN A 185 -14.96 26.22 0.55
N VAL A 186 -14.80 24.92 0.21
CA VAL A 186 -14.32 24.44 -1.08
C VAL A 186 -15.52 23.99 -1.93
N PRO A 187 -16.08 24.85 -2.81
CA PRO A 187 -17.31 24.54 -3.55
C PRO A 187 -17.19 23.37 -4.54
N SER A 188 -15.96 23.08 -5.01
CA SER A 188 -15.68 21.98 -5.96
C SER A 188 -15.67 20.60 -5.33
N VAL A 189 -15.72 20.51 -3.98
CA VAL A 189 -15.68 19.25 -3.24
C VAL A 189 -16.88 19.16 -2.32
N PRO A 190 -17.81 18.22 -2.54
CA PRO A 190 -18.97 18.04 -1.67
C PRO A 190 -18.55 17.69 -0.23
N TRP A 191 -19.13 18.39 0.75
CA TRP A 191 -18.90 18.11 2.18
C TRP A 191 -19.20 16.67 2.55
N GLN A 192 -20.28 16.08 2.01
CA GLN A 192 -20.69 14.70 2.27
C GLN A 192 -19.61 13.68 1.88
N LEU A 193 -18.89 13.95 0.78
CA LEU A 193 -17.78 13.09 0.35
C LEU A 193 -16.64 13.15 1.39
N VAL A 194 -16.26 14.37 1.79
CA VAL A 194 -15.19 14.61 2.76
C VAL A 194 -15.56 14.05 4.13
N SER A 195 -16.77 14.35 4.61
CA SER A 195 -17.25 13.88 5.90
C SER A 195 -17.41 12.36 5.93
N GLY A 196 -17.91 11.76 4.87
CA GLY A 196 -18.01 10.31 4.73
C GLY A 196 -16.66 9.59 4.78
N PHE A 197 -15.61 10.22 4.27
CA PHE A 197 -14.25 9.69 4.33
C PHE A 197 -13.57 9.93 5.69
N LEU A 198 -13.64 11.15 6.22
CA LEU A 198 -12.92 11.55 7.44
C LEU A 198 -13.61 11.12 8.74
N ASN A 199 -14.93 10.87 8.69
CA ASN A 199 -15.70 10.40 9.85
C ASN A 199 -15.68 8.87 9.99
N ARG A 200 -14.54 8.25 9.67
CA ARG A 200 -14.29 6.82 9.82
C ARG A 200 -13.04 6.59 10.64
N SER A 201 -12.95 5.41 11.23
CA SER A 201 -11.70 4.97 11.86
C SER A 201 -10.59 4.86 10.80
N GLN A 202 -9.43 5.40 11.11
CA GLN A 202 -8.28 5.42 10.21
C GLN A 202 -7.08 4.79 10.90
N LEU A 203 -6.47 3.82 10.24
CA LEU A 203 -5.21 3.25 10.66
C LEU A 203 -4.06 4.14 10.13
N GLY A 204 -3.09 4.40 10.96
CA GLY A 204 -1.88 5.13 10.58
C GLY A 204 -0.67 4.66 11.37
N LEU A 205 0.52 5.10 10.96
CA LEU A 205 1.72 4.89 11.76
C LEU A 205 1.64 5.74 13.04
N ASP A 206 2.07 5.16 14.17
CA ASP A 206 2.22 5.92 15.41
C ASP A 206 3.30 6.99 15.21
N GLN A 207 2.88 8.23 15.16
CA GLN A 207 3.77 9.40 14.99
C GLN A 207 4.17 10.04 16.33
N GLY A 208 3.92 9.34 17.45
CA GLY A 208 4.12 9.85 18.78
C GLY A 208 2.98 10.74 19.27
N GLU A 209 3.27 11.65 20.21
CA GLU A 209 2.23 12.52 20.80
C GLU A 209 1.60 13.43 19.75
N ALA A 210 0.29 13.29 19.55
CA ALA A 210 -0.53 14.22 18.80
C ALA A 210 -0.38 15.64 19.34
N SER A 211 -0.69 16.65 18.55
CA SER A 211 -0.61 18.06 18.97
C SER A 211 -1.41 18.36 20.25
N ASN A 212 -2.38 17.50 20.59
CA ASN A 212 -3.36 17.64 21.66
C ASN A 212 -4.21 18.92 21.56
N LEU A 213 -4.01 19.75 20.54
CA LEU A 213 -4.87 20.87 20.26
C LEU A 213 -6.14 20.38 19.55
N PRO A 214 -7.34 20.68 20.04
CA PRO A 214 -8.57 20.42 19.29
C PRO A 214 -8.52 21.08 17.92
N TYR A 215 -8.56 20.25 16.87
CA TYR A 215 -8.53 20.67 15.47
C TYR A 215 -9.77 20.15 14.75
N LEU A 216 -10.56 21.08 14.23
CA LEU A 216 -11.90 20.81 13.70
C LEU A 216 -12.07 21.44 12.32
N TRP A 217 -12.91 20.80 11.49
CA TRP A 217 -13.46 21.40 10.27
C TRP A 217 -14.94 21.63 10.44
N VAL A 218 -15.44 22.77 9.95
CA VAL A 218 -16.86 23.09 9.87
C VAL A 218 -17.24 23.41 8.43
N GLU A 219 -18.39 22.90 7.97
CA GLU A 219 -18.94 23.25 6.66
C GLU A 219 -19.40 24.70 6.66
N ASP A 220 -18.75 25.54 5.86
CA ASP A 220 -19.07 26.97 5.72
C ASP A 220 -18.95 27.45 4.26
N LEU A 221 -19.68 26.80 3.36
CA LEU A 221 -19.66 27.09 1.92
C LEU A 221 -20.13 28.53 1.60
N LYS A 222 -20.84 29.19 2.52
CA LYS A 222 -21.33 30.55 2.38
C LYS A 222 -20.42 31.60 3.02
N ASN A 223 -19.27 31.19 3.57
CA ASN A 223 -18.35 32.06 4.31
C ASN A 223 -19.01 32.89 5.40
N GLN A 224 -19.90 32.29 6.19
CA GLN A 224 -20.66 32.95 7.25
C GLN A 224 -19.81 33.24 8.49
N LEU A 225 -18.76 32.43 8.71
CA LEU A 225 -17.83 32.58 9.83
C LEU A 225 -16.64 33.47 9.49
N THR A 226 -16.85 34.59 8.83
CA THR A 226 -15.79 35.53 8.43
C THR A 226 -15.94 36.87 9.15
N GLY A 227 -14.80 37.54 9.41
CA GLY A 227 -14.74 38.90 9.92
C GLY A 227 -14.28 39.01 11.38
N THR A 228 -14.23 40.27 11.85
CA THR A 228 -13.60 40.63 13.13
C THR A 228 -14.50 40.49 14.36
N ASN A 229 -15.78 40.17 14.21
CA ASN A 229 -16.73 40.18 15.31
C ASN A 229 -17.56 38.88 15.40
N LEU A 230 -16.83 37.75 15.46
CA LEU A 230 -17.45 36.42 15.63
C LEU A 230 -17.92 36.15 17.09
N GLY A 231 -17.56 37.02 18.02
CA GLY A 231 -17.95 36.92 19.41
C GLY A 231 -17.33 35.73 20.11
N ARG A 232 -18.17 34.87 20.68
CA ARG A 232 -17.73 33.69 21.42
C ARG A 232 -18.29 32.42 20.86
N ALA A 233 -17.53 31.34 20.95
CA ALA A 233 -17.98 29.99 20.62
C ALA A 233 -18.25 29.18 21.88
N LYS A 234 -19.41 28.58 21.98
CA LYS A 234 -19.71 27.52 22.92
C LYS A 234 -19.34 26.19 22.27
N VAL A 235 -18.44 25.44 22.89
CA VAL A 235 -17.93 24.20 22.35
C VAL A 235 -18.12 23.08 23.36
N GLU A 236 -18.57 21.94 22.87
CA GLU A 236 -18.62 20.67 23.59
C GLU A 236 -18.26 19.55 22.60
N VAL A 237 -17.00 19.14 22.58
CA VAL A 237 -16.47 18.19 21.62
C VAL A 237 -15.70 17.10 22.36
N GLU A 238 -16.04 15.84 22.05
CA GLU A 238 -15.21 14.69 22.42
C GLU A 238 -13.98 14.62 21.51
N GLY A 239 -12.84 14.22 22.06
CA GLY A 239 -11.62 14.01 21.27
C GLY A 239 -11.68 12.70 20.49
N LYS A 240 -10.77 12.54 19.55
CA LYS A 240 -10.57 11.24 18.90
C LYS A 240 -10.12 10.19 19.90
N VAL A 241 -10.63 8.98 19.73
CA VAL A 241 -10.13 7.81 20.46
C VAL A 241 -9.02 7.17 19.65
N THR A 242 -7.86 7.00 20.28
CA THR A 242 -6.72 6.34 19.66
C THR A 242 -6.42 5.01 20.35
N THR A 243 -6.24 3.95 19.58
CA THR A 243 -5.90 2.61 20.08
C THR A 243 -4.64 2.14 19.35
N LYS A 244 -3.68 1.61 20.08
CA LYS A 244 -2.49 0.99 19.48
C LYS A 244 -2.88 -0.33 18.84
N VAL A 245 -2.34 -0.56 17.65
CA VAL A 245 -2.53 -1.79 16.87
C VAL A 245 -1.16 -2.30 16.45
N ASP A 246 -0.87 -3.56 16.75
CA ASP A 246 0.39 -4.19 16.36
C ASP A 246 0.31 -4.67 14.92
N GLY A 247 0.93 -3.93 14.02
CA GLY A 247 1.13 -4.36 12.63
C GLY A 247 2.38 -5.22 12.47
N LYS A 248 2.36 -6.11 11.49
CA LYS A 248 3.51 -6.95 11.17
C LYS A 248 3.68 -7.09 9.67
N ASN A 249 4.83 -6.64 9.14
CA ASN A 249 5.29 -7.20 7.87
C ASN A 249 5.89 -8.58 8.13
N VAL A 250 5.66 -9.54 7.23
CA VAL A 250 6.26 -10.87 7.34
C VAL A 250 7.39 -11.00 6.33
N LEU A 251 8.60 -11.26 6.82
CA LEU A 251 9.83 -11.18 6.06
C LEU A 251 10.63 -12.48 6.13
N GLY A 252 11.22 -12.88 5.02
CA GLY A 252 12.13 -14.02 4.97
C GLY A 252 13.20 -13.86 3.91
N VAL A 253 14.29 -14.59 4.02
CA VAL A 253 15.40 -14.55 3.07
C VAL A 253 15.90 -15.93 2.70
N ILE A 254 16.22 -16.11 1.43
CA ILE A 254 17.00 -17.24 0.92
C ILE A 254 18.29 -16.67 0.35
N GLU A 255 19.44 -17.10 0.88
CA GLU A 255 20.75 -16.66 0.42
C GLU A 255 21.06 -17.21 -0.98
N GLY A 256 21.58 -16.37 -1.84
CA GLY A 256 22.01 -16.72 -3.18
C GLY A 256 23.30 -17.54 -3.19
N THR A 257 23.55 -18.22 -4.32
CA THR A 257 24.69 -19.14 -4.49
C THR A 257 25.95 -18.52 -5.07
N ASP A 258 25.84 -17.38 -5.76
CA ASP A 258 26.98 -16.71 -6.35
C ASP A 258 27.75 -15.90 -5.30
N PRO A 259 29.09 -16.03 -5.20
CA PRO A 259 29.87 -15.37 -4.14
C PRO A 259 29.82 -13.83 -4.17
N VAL A 260 29.47 -13.22 -5.30
CA VAL A 260 29.35 -11.76 -5.48
C VAL A 260 27.87 -11.34 -5.47
N LEU A 261 27.06 -11.95 -6.33
CA LEU A 261 25.67 -11.56 -6.53
C LEU A 261 24.76 -11.87 -5.34
N LYS A 262 25.14 -12.80 -4.46
CA LYS A 262 24.37 -13.09 -3.23
C LYS A 262 24.21 -11.89 -2.29
N ASN A 263 25.02 -10.86 -2.44
CA ASN A 263 24.89 -9.60 -1.69
C ASN A 263 23.86 -8.64 -2.30
N GLU A 264 23.28 -8.98 -3.45
CA GLU A 264 22.18 -8.29 -4.09
C GLU A 264 20.89 -9.08 -3.91
N TYR A 265 19.80 -8.38 -3.61
CA TYR A 265 18.51 -9.01 -3.32
C TYR A 265 17.50 -8.70 -4.43
N ILE A 266 16.79 -9.76 -4.86
CA ILE A 266 15.51 -9.61 -5.56
C ILE A 266 14.43 -9.65 -4.50
N LEU A 267 13.67 -8.57 -4.35
CA LEU A 267 12.53 -8.49 -3.44
C LEU A 267 11.29 -9.04 -4.15
N LEU A 268 10.70 -10.08 -3.57
CA LEU A 268 9.39 -10.60 -3.94
C LEU A 268 8.39 -10.12 -2.91
N SER A 269 7.39 -9.38 -3.34
CA SER A 269 6.43 -8.79 -2.41
C SER A 269 4.98 -8.90 -2.86
N ALA A 270 4.09 -8.99 -1.89
CA ALA A 270 2.64 -8.88 -2.03
C ALA A 270 2.07 -8.38 -0.71
N HIS A 271 0.92 -7.71 -0.72
CA HIS A 271 0.21 -7.48 0.53
C HIS A 271 -0.63 -8.70 0.90
N TYR A 272 -0.82 -8.92 2.19
CA TYR A 272 -1.58 -10.05 2.69
C TYR A 272 -2.84 -9.63 3.46
N ASP A 273 -3.00 -8.35 3.76
CA ASP A 273 -4.24 -7.78 4.29
C ASP A 273 -5.30 -7.64 3.20
N HIS A 274 -6.54 -7.40 3.63
CA HIS A 274 -7.64 -7.03 2.76
C HIS A 274 -8.65 -6.19 3.54
N VAL A 275 -9.79 -5.87 2.96
CA VAL A 275 -10.73 -4.87 3.50
C VAL A 275 -11.57 -5.35 4.68
N GLY A 276 -11.56 -6.63 4.98
CA GLY A 276 -12.19 -7.20 6.19
C GLY A 276 -13.67 -7.54 6.01
N VAL A 277 -14.50 -7.07 6.93
CA VAL A 277 -15.95 -7.31 6.95
C VAL A 277 -16.66 -6.06 6.50
N GLY A 278 -17.51 -6.19 5.50
CA GLY A 278 -18.24 -5.08 4.88
C GLY A 278 -19.77 -5.23 4.94
N ALA A 279 -20.44 -4.56 4.01
CA ALA A 279 -21.87 -4.73 3.82
C ALA A 279 -22.18 -6.14 3.28
N PRO A 280 -23.21 -6.82 3.79
CA PRO A 280 -23.58 -8.12 3.24
C PRO A 280 -24.05 -8.01 1.79
N ASP A 281 -23.73 -9.02 1.02
CA ASP A 281 -24.24 -9.19 -0.33
C ASP A 281 -25.69 -9.76 -0.33
N GLU A 282 -26.20 -10.14 -1.51
CA GLU A 282 -27.56 -10.69 -1.66
C GLU A 282 -27.74 -12.05 -0.97
N THR A 283 -26.65 -12.79 -0.70
CA THR A 283 -26.65 -14.07 0.02
C THR A 283 -26.59 -13.88 1.53
N GLY A 284 -26.27 -12.68 1.99
CA GLY A 284 -26.03 -12.34 3.40
C GLY A 284 -24.56 -12.46 3.80
N ASP A 285 -23.67 -12.79 2.86
CA ASP A 285 -22.24 -12.83 3.12
C ASP A 285 -21.65 -11.42 3.22
N SER A 286 -20.89 -11.19 4.29
CA SER A 286 -20.27 -9.90 4.63
C SER A 286 -18.76 -9.98 4.82
N ILE A 287 -18.16 -11.16 4.71
CA ILE A 287 -16.71 -11.36 4.82
C ILE A 287 -16.11 -11.22 3.43
N TYR A 288 -15.22 -10.26 3.27
CA TYR A 288 -14.54 -10.03 2.00
C TYR A 288 -13.24 -10.80 2.03
N ASN A 289 -13.27 -12.05 1.50
CA ASN A 289 -12.16 -12.99 1.64
C ASN A 289 -10.95 -12.64 0.77
N GLY A 290 -11.12 -11.84 -0.30
CA GLY A 290 -10.03 -11.30 -1.08
C GLY A 290 -9.14 -12.39 -1.68
N ALA A 291 -9.76 -13.33 -2.41
CA ALA A 291 -9.02 -14.40 -3.08
C ALA A 291 -8.13 -13.84 -4.19
N ARG A 292 -8.71 -12.98 -5.06
CA ARG A 292 -7.97 -12.26 -6.10
C ARG A 292 -7.09 -11.16 -5.50
N ASP A 293 -7.65 -10.42 -4.54
CA ASP A 293 -7.05 -9.28 -3.88
C ASP A 293 -6.82 -9.56 -2.38
N ASN A 294 -5.67 -10.06 -1.95
CA ASN A 294 -4.49 -10.42 -2.73
C ASN A 294 -3.94 -11.75 -2.19
N ALA A 295 -4.86 -12.70 -1.80
CA ALA A 295 -4.43 -14.01 -1.31
C ALA A 295 -3.62 -14.76 -2.38
N VAL A 296 -4.04 -14.70 -3.66
CA VAL A 296 -3.35 -15.34 -4.78
C VAL A 296 -1.92 -14.81 -4.95
N GLY A 297 -1.71 -13.50 -4.76
CA GLY A 297 -0.40 -12.87 -4.80
C GLY A 297 0.48 -13.26 -3.63
N THR A 298 -0.08 -13.26 -2.42
CA THR A 298 0.60 -13.76 -1.21
C THR A 298 1.07 -15.21 -1.44
N VAL A 299 0.21 -16.07 -1.98
CA VAL A 299 0.53 -17.48 -2.29
C VAL A 299 1.63 -17.59 -3.35
N ALA A 300 1.68 -16.71 -4.36
CA ALA A 300 2.76 -16.69 -5.34
C ALA A 300 4.14 -16.48 -4.69
N VAL A 301 4.22 -15.52 -3.76
CA VAL A 301 5.45 -15.23 -3.02
C VAL A 301 5.86 -16.42 -2.14
N LEU A 302 4.91 -17.09 -1.46
CA LEU A 302 5.16 -18.24 -0.61
C LEU A 302 5.58 -19.49 -1.41
N ASN A 303 4.98 -19.71 -2.59
CA ASN A 303 5.41 -20.78 -3.51
C ASN A 303 6.82 -20.53 -4.06
N ALA A 304 7.17 -19.29 -4.33
CA ALA A 304 8.53 -18.93 -4.71
C ALA A 304 9.51 -19.26 -3.57
N ALA A 305 9.15 -19.02 -2.30
CA ALA A 305 9.98 -19.43 -1.16
C ALA A 305 10.16 -20.94 -1.11
N GLN A 306 9.10 -21.73 -1.30
CA GLN A 306 9.19 -23.20 -1.32
C GLN A 306 10.09 -23.71 -2.46
N TYR A 307 10.02 -23.09 -3.64
CA TYR A 307 10.84 -23.49 -4.78
C TYR A 307 12.31 -23.10 -4.58
N PHE A 308 12.59 -21.83 -4.21
CA PHE A 308 13.96 -21.33 -4.06
C PHE A 308 14.68 -21.88 -2.82
N GLY A 309 13.98 -22.33 -1.80
CA GLY A 309 14.59 -23.02 -0.67
C GLY A 309 15.29 -24.32 -1.06
N LYS A 310 14.81 -24.97 -2.13
CA LYS A 310 15.44 -26.17 -2.72
C LYS A 310 16.37 -25.84 -3.88
N ASN A 311 16.12 -24.74 -4.59
CA ASN A 311 16.78 -24.33 -5.83
C ASN A 311 17.25 -22.86 -5.73
N PRO A 312 18.16 -22.50 -4.80
CA PRO A 312 18.55 -21.11 -4.59
C PRO A 312 19.26 -20.56 -5.83
N PRO A 313 18.87 -19.34 -6.27
CA PRO A 313 19.44 -18.70 -7.45
C PRO A 313 20.79 -18.03 -7.14
N LYS A 314 21.37 -17.29 -8.10
CA LYS A 314 22.63 -16.58 -7.89
C LYS A 314 22.50 -15.42 -6.91
N ARG A 315 21.48 -14.56 -7.07
CA ARG A 315 21.15 -13.47 -6.12
C ARG A 315 20.31 -14.01 -4.96
N SER A 316 20.44 -13.39 -3.83
CA SER A 316 19.55 -13.63 -2.70
C SER A 316 18.12 -13.20 -3.01
N ILE A 317 17.14 -13.91 -2.44
CA ILE A 317 15.72 -13.55 -2.54
C ILE A 317 15.26 -13.06 -1.18
N LEU A 318 14.71 -11.85 -1.15
CA LEU A 318 14.00 -11.28 0.00
C LEU A 318 12.50 -11.44 -0.25
N PHE A 319 11.81 -12.15 0.61
CA PHE A 319 10.37 -12.30 0.61
C PHE A 319 9.77 -11.30 1.59
N ALA A 320 8.75 -10.57 1.15
CA ALA A 320 8.07 -9.60 1.99
C ALA A 320 6.57 -9.59 1.74
N LEU A 321 5.82 -9.94 2.77
CA LEU A 321 4.38 -9.88 2.79
C LEU A 321 3.97 -8.67 3.63
N TRP A 322 3.37 -7.67 2.94
CA TRP A 322 3.06 -6.38 3.55
C TRP A 322 1.69 -6.40 4.23
N THR A 323 1.59 -5.71 5.37
CA THR A 323 0.31 -5.43 6.02
C THR A 323 -0.17 -4.02 5.72
N ALA A 324 -1.46 -3.79 5.82
CA ALA A 324 -2.09 -2.48 5.72
C ALA A 324 -1.80 -1.75 4.39
N GLU A 325 -1.76 -2.49 3.28
CA GLU A 325 -1.79 -1.96 1.92
C GLU A 325 -3.10 -1.19 1.72
N GLU A 326 -4.23 -1.82 2.04
CA GLU A 326 -5.62 -1.34 1.95
C GLU A 326 -5.90 -0.09 2.84
N LYS A 327 -5.00 0.18 3.76
CA LYS A 327 -5.05 1.37 4.64
C LYS A 327 -4.09 2.47 4.19
N GLY A 328 -3.53 2.35 2.96
CA GLY A 328 -2.67 3.35 2.33
C GLY A 328 -1.20 2.95 2.28
N LEU A 329 -0.89 1.72 1.90
CA LEU A 329 0.46 1.20 1.65
C LEU A 329 1.38 1.27 2.89
N LEU A 330 0.80 1.15 4.11
CA LEU A 330 1.52 1.50 5.35
C LEU A 330 2.68 0.54 5.65
N GLY A 331 2.50 -0.76 5.38
CA GLY A 331 3.51 -1.77 5.66
C GLY A 331 4.76 -1.61 4.80
N SER A 332 4.58 -1.50 3.49
CA SER A 332 5.70 -1.29 2.55
C SER A 332 6.37 0.07 2.75
N ALA A 333 5.57 1.13 3.02
CA ALA A 333 6.10 2.45 3.34
C ALA A 333 6.96 2.43 4.61
N TYR A 334 6.52 1.69 5.63
CA TYR A 334 7.29 1.53 6.86
C TYR A 334 8.64 0.84 6.60
N PHE A 335 8.64 -0.28 5.85
CA PHE A 335 9.89 -0.96 5.50
C PHE A 335 10.81 -0.07 4.64
N ALA A 336 10.28 0.61 3.63
CA ALA A 336 11.08 1.49 2.77
C ALA A 336 11.72 2.68 3.51
N ASN A 337 11.16 3.08 4.67
CA ASN A 337 11.70 4.14 5.52
C ASN A 337 12.49 3.61 6.73
N ASN A 338 12.27 2.35 7.14
CA ASN A 338 12.95 1.67 8.23
C ASN A 338 13.45 0.29 7.76
N PRO A 339 14.33 0.26 6.74
CA PRO A 339 14.74 -1.00 6.12
C PRO A 339 15.65 -1.80 7.04
N LEU A 340 15.46 -3.11 7.10
CA LEU A 340 16.29 -4.03 7.88
C LEU A 340 17.58 -4.43 7.13
N ILE A 341 17.66 -4.13 5.85
CA ILE A 341 18.86 -4.27 5.01
C ILE A 341 19.06 -2.98 4.22
N PRO A 342 20.29 -2.62 3.84
CA PRO A 342 20.55 -1.44 3.02
C PRO A 342 19.75 -1.47 1.71
N LEU A 343 18.98 -0.44 1.42
CA LEU A 343 18.12 -0.38 0.22
C LEU A 343 18.90 -0.54 -1.09
N ASN A 344 20.16 -0.10 -1.15
CA ASN A 344 21.01 -0.25 -2.32
C ASN A 344 21.45 -1.71 -2.59
N GLN A 345 21.17 -2.64 -1.67
CA GLN A 345 21.33 -4.07 -1.90
C GLN A 345 20.08 -4.70 -2.54
N ILE A 346 18.91 -4.06 -2.46
CA ILE A 346 17.71 -4.49 -3.17
C ILE A 346 17.83 -3.95 -4.61
N VAL A 347 18.03 -4.83 -5.58
CA VAL A 347 18.28 -4.41 -6.97
C VAL A 347 17.04 -4.50 -7.85
N TYR A 348 16.00 -5.17 -7.39
CA TYR A 348 14.71 -5.28 -8.09
C TYR A 348 13.60 -5.66 -7.10
N ASN A 349 12.42 -5.14 -7.30
CA ASN A 349 11.21 -5.60 -6.63
C ASN A 349 10.22 -6.12 -7.68
N LEU A 350 9.87 -7.41 -7.63
CA LEU A 350 8.77 -7.96 -8.39
C LEU A 350 7.57 -8.06 -7.45
N ASN A 351 6.77 -7.01 -7.44
CA ASN A 351 5.59 -6.90 -6.59
C ASN A 351 4.41 -7.66 -7.19
N ILE A 352 3.48 -8.08 -6.36
CA ILE A 352 2.18 -8.60 -6.76
C ILE A 352 1.09 -7.83 -6.03
N ASP A 353 0.11 -7.36 -6.82
CA ASP A 353 -1.10 -6.75 -6.33
C ASP A 353 -2.18 -6.88 -7.42
N ASN A 354 -3.38 -7.36 -7.07
CA ASN A 354 -4.37 -7.82 -8.03
C ASN A 354 -5.77 -7.28 -7.73
N ALA A 355 -6.36 -6.60 -8.70
CA ALA A 355 -7.79 -6.24 -8.65
C ALA A 355 -8.72 -7.36 -9.18
N GLY A 356 -8.16 -8.38 -9.84
CA GLY A 356 -8.89 -9.46 -10.49
C GLY A 356 -8.36 -9.76 -11.89
N TYR A 357 -9.10 -10.57 -12.65
CA TYR A 357 -8.76 -10.92 -14.04
C TYR A 357 -10.02 -11.05 -14.90
N ASN A 358 -9.89 -10.73 -16.19
CA ASN A 358 -10.90 -10.98 -17.23
C ASN A 358 -10.30 -11.66 -18.47
N ASP A 359 -9.00 -11.98 -18.46
CA ASP A 359 -8.31 -12.70 -19.53
C ASP A 359 -7.25 -13.65 -18.94
N THR A 360 -7.52 -14.95 -18.99
CA THR A 360 -6.64 -16.02 -18.50
C THR A 360 -5.51 -16.39 -19.46
N SER A 361 -5.41 -15.76 -20.62
CA SER A 361 -4.33 -15.98 -21.61
C SER A 361 -3.16 -15.02 -21.43
N ILE A 362 -3.31 -14.03 -20.54
CA ILE A 362 -2.29 -12.99 -20.33
C ILE A 362 -1.90 -12.88 -18.86
N ILE A 363 -0.75 -12.23 -18.65
CA ILE A 363 -0.31 -11.63 -17.38
C ILE A 363 -0.19 -10.15 -17.63
N THR A 364 -0.82 -9.34 -16.79
CA THR A 364 -0.62 -7.89 -16.85
C THR A 364 0.55 -7.49 -15.96
N VAL A 365 1.47 -6.69 -16.50
CA VAL A 365 2.62 -6.17 -15.74
C VAL A 365 2.52 -4.65 -15.69
N ILE A 366 2.12 -4.13 -14.53
CA ILE A 366 2.05 -2.70 -14.31
C ILE A 366 3.47 -2.16 -14.20
N GLY A 367 3.88 -1.37 -15.20
CA GLY A 367 5.25 -0.91 -15.33
C GLY A 367 6.08 -1.67 -16.37
N LEU A 368 5.49 -2.53 -17.19
CA LEU A 368 6.16 -3.17 -18.32
C LEU A 368 6.70 -2.11 -19.30
N GLY A 369 7.93 -2.30 -19.78
CA GLY A 369 8.63 -1.35 -20.64
C GLY A 369 9.44 -0.30 -19.87
N ARG A 370 9.43 -0.33 -18.54
CA ARG A 370 10.11 0.65 -17.69
C ARG A 370 11.43 0.16 -17.11
N THR A 371 11.71 -1.15 -17.20
CA THR A 371 12.95 -1.73 -16.65
C THR A 371 13.71 -2.56 -17.67
N SER A 372 15.02 -2.66 -17.50
CA SER A 372 15.88 -3.47 -18.35
C SER A 372 15.65 -4.98 -18.21
N ALA A 373 14.91 -5.43 -17.18
CA ALA A 373 14.62 -6.84 -16.90
C ALA A 373 13.30 -7.32 -17.52
N ASP A 374 12.50 -6.45 -18.11
CA ASP A 374 11.13 -6.75 -18.57
C ASP A 374 11.08 -7.87 -19.62
N TYR A 375 12.11 -7.99 -20.48
CA TYR A 375 12.17 -9.08 -21.46
C TYR A 375 12.27 -10.46 -20.78
N LEU A 376 12.86 -10.57 -19.57
CA LEU A 376 12.94 -11.81 -18.80
C LEU A 376 11.57 -12.23 -18.28
N ILE A 377 10.73 -11.25 -17.96
CA ILE A 377 9.32 -11.50 -17.58
C ILE A 377 8.57 -12.01 -18.82
N ASN A 378 8.70 -11.33 -19.96
CA ASN A 378 8.07 -11.76 -21.22
C ASN A 378 8.42 -13.20 -21.58
N GLU A 379 9.71 -13.55 -21.52
CA GLU A 379 10.18 -14.92 -21.77
C GLU A 379 9.57 -15.92 -20.77
N ALA A 380 9.54 -15.57 -19.47
CA ALA A 380 9.06 -16.48 -18.43
C ALA A 380 7.58 -16.82 -18.60
N VAL A 381 6.73 -15.83 -18.87
CA VAL A 381 5.29 -16.07 -19.03
C VAL A 381 4.99 -16.84 -20.32
N ALA A 382 5.76 -16.57 -21.38
CA ALA A 382 5.61 -17.26 -22.67
C ALA A 382 5.89 -18.78 -22.58
N GLU A 383 6.80 -19.20 -21.69
CA GLU A 383 7.08 -20.61 -21.43
C GLU A 383 5.84 -21.38 -20.92
N PHE A 384 4.93 -20.69 -20.24
CA PHE A 384 3.67 -21.28 -19.76
C PHE A 384 2.49 -20.99 -20.67
N GLY A 385 2.72 -20.52 -21.90
CA GLY A 385 1.68 -20.25 -22.89
C GLY A 385 0.90 -18.95 -22.65
N LEU A 386 1.39 -18.09 -21.77
CA LEU A 386 0.80 -16.79 -21.44
C LEU A 386 1.52 -15.66 -22.20
N THR A 387 0.88 -14.50 -22.28
CA THR A 387 1.48 -13.30 -22.88
C THR A 387 1.56 -12.19 -21.83
N ALA A 388 2.74 -11.58 -21.61
CA ALA A 388 2.83 -10.40 -20.77
C ALA A 388 2.28 -9.17 -21.51
N LYS A 389 1.43 -8.40 -20.84
CA LYS A 389 0.82 -7.16 -21.33
C LYS A 389 1.12 -6.02 -20.38
N ALA A 390 1.29 -4.83 -20.92
CA ALA A 390 1.39 -3.61 -20.12
C ALA A 390 0.03 -3.22 -19.53
N ASP A 391 0.06 -2.25 -18.62
CA ASP A 391 -1.14 -1.62 -18.06
C ASP A 391 -2.14 -1.20 -19.15
N PRO A 392 -3.35 -1.76 -19.17
CA PRO A 392 -4.36 -1.41 -20.18
C PRO A 392 -5.08 -0.09 -19.85
N SER A 393 -4.89 0.47 -18.64
CA SER A 393 -5.60 1.65 -18.12
C SER A 393 -4.64 2.63 -17.43
N PRO A 394 -3.59 3.13 -18.14
CA PRO A 394 -2.55 3.97 -17.53
C PRO A 394 -3.10 5.29 -16.96
N GLU A 395 -4.25 5.76 -17.43
CA GLU A 395 -4.97 6.94 -16.90
C GLU A 395 -5.48 6.73 -15.46
N GLN A 396 -5.63 5.48 -15.02
CA GLN A 396 -6.02 5.14 -13.64
C GLN A 396 -4.84 5.29 -12.65
N GLY A 397 -3.62 5.42 -13.16
CA GLY A 397 -2.42 5.58 -12.34
C GLY A 397 -2.11 4.39 -11.44
N LEU A 398 -2.41 3.16 -11.89
CA LEU A 398 -2.29 1.93 -11.10
C LEU A 398 -0.89 1.73 -10.52
N TYR A 399 0.14 2.15 -11.25
CA TYR A 399 1.52 2.03 -10.80
C TYR A 399 1.77 2.72 -9.45
N ASP A 400 1.10 3.84 -9.19
CA ASP A 400 1.30 4.65 -7.99
C ASP A 400 0.29 4.30 -6.86
N ARG A 401 -0.49 3.22 -7.02
CA ARG A 401 -1.55 2.80 -6.09
C ARG A 401 -1.26 1.49 -5.35
N SER A 402 -0.08 0.90 -5.53
CA SER A 402 0.33 -0.34 -4.88
C SER A 402 1.71 -0.20 -4.22
N ASP A 403 2.09 -1.18 -3.41
CA ASP A 403 3.30 -1.24 -2.57
C ASP A 403 4.61 -1.01 -3.33
N ASN A 404 4.67 -1.40 -4.62
CA ASN A 404 5.81 -1.19 -5.50
C ASN A 404 6.29 0.26 -5.54
N VAL A 405 5.36 1.23 -5.44
CA VAL A 405 5.70 2.65 -5.55
C VAL A 405 6.62 3.13 -4.42
N ASN A 406 6.51 2.54 -3.22
CA ASN A 406 7.38 2.89 -2.10
C ASN A 406 8.85 2.53 -2.37
N PHE A 407 9.10 1.49 -3.13
CA PHE A 407 10.44 1.09 -3.58
C PHE A 407 10.89 1.88 -4.81
N ALA A 408 9.99 2.10 -5.77
CA ALA A 408 10.28 2.93 -6.95
C ALA A 408 10.71 4.35 -6.56
N ARG A 409 10.03 4.97 -5.58
CA ARG A 409 10.39 6.29 -5.01
C ARG A 409 11.77 6.31 -4.35
N LYS A 410 12.30 5.15 -3.92
CA LYS A 410 13.66 5.00 -3.41
C LYS A 410 14.67 4.69 -4.53
N GLY A 411 14.22 4.51 -5.78
CA GLY A 411 15.05 4.27 -6.94
C GLY A 411 15.17 2.79 -7.36
N ILE A 412 14.52 1.87 -6.65
CA ILE A 412 14.54 0.44 -6.95
C ILE A 412 13.57 0.16 -8.11
N PRO A 413 14.01 -0.50 -9.21
CA PRO A 413 13.11 -0.97 -10.27
C PRO A 413 12.02 -1.90 -9.68
N ALA A 414 10.73 -1.54 -9.85
CA ALA A 414 9.64 -2.17 -9.13
C ALA A 414 8.34 -2.23 -9.98
N PRO A 415 8.22 -3.14 -10.96
CA PRO A 415 6.95 -3.43 -11.61
C PRO A 415 6.06 -4.30 -10.71
N SER A 416 4.73 -4.30 -10.98
CA SER A 416 3.80 -5.24 -10.39
C SER A 416 3.38 -6.30 -11.39
N PHE A 417 3.53 -7.57 -11.02
CA PHE A 417 3.14 -8.75 -11.78
C PHE A 417 1.72 -9.15 -11.37
N THR A 418 0.72 -8.81 -12.19
CA THR A 418 -0.68 -8.95 -11.82
C THR A 418 -1.39 -10.01 -12.65
N LEU A 419 -2.57 -10.44 -12.19
CA LEU A 419 -3.48 -11.25 -12.99
C LEU A 419 -3.85 -10.55 -14.31
N GLY A 420 -4.24 -11.30 -15.31
CA GLY A 420 -4.52 -10.81 -16.66
C GLY A 420 -5.82 -10.03 -16.74
N PHE A 421 -5.72 -8.75 -17.03
CA PHE A 421 -6.90 -7.93 -17.30
C PHE A 421 -6.67 -6.97 -18.49
N THR A 422 -7.76 -6.67 -19.18
CA THR A 422 -7.76 -5.82 -20.39
C THR A 422 -8.50 -4.51 -20.19
N ALA A 423 -9.31 -4.41 -19.14
CA ALA A 423 -10.03 -3.21 -18.72
C ALA A 423 -10.60 -3.42 -17.30
N PHE A 424 -10.99 -2.34 -16.63
CA PHE A 424 -11.85 -2.40 -15.45
C PHE A 424 -13.31 -2.53 -15.91
N ASP A 425 -13.73 -3.74 -16.22
CA ASP A 425 -15.06 -4.08 -16.69
C ASP A 425 -15.95 -4.65 -15.57
N ASP A 426 -17.15 -5.12 -15.96
CA ASP A 426 -18.11 -5.70 -15.02
C ASP A 426 -17.58 -6.98 -14.37
N GLU A 427 -16.70 -7.75 -15.05
CA GLU A 427 -16.11 -8.96 -14.48
C GLU A 427 -15.13 -8.61 -13.34
N ILE A 428 -14.29 -7.61 -13.53
CA ILE A 428 -13.41 -7.11 -12.44
C ILE A 428 -14.25 -6.54 -11.30
N ASN A 429 -15.23 -5.68 -11.63
CA ASN A 429 -16.06 -4.98 -10.63
C ASN A 429 -16.98 -5.92 -9.83
N LYS A 430 -17.26 -7.11 -10.34
CA LYS A 430 -18.03 -8.16 -9.65
C LYS A 430 -17.31 -8.65 -8.38
N TYR A 431 -15.98 -8.65 -8.39
CA TYR A 431 -15.16 -9.25 -7.33
C TYR A 431 -14.38 -8.20 -6.53
N TYR A 432 -13.89 -7.15 -7.16
CA TYR A 432 -13.00 -6.17 -6.53
C TYR A 432 -13.64 -5.52 -5.31
N HIS A 433 -13.08 -5.80 -4.11
CA HIS A 433 -13.59 -5.38 -2.80
C HIS A 433 -15.05 -5.80 -2.56
N LYS A 434 -15.38 -7.06 -2.88
CA LYS A 434 -16.71 -7.67 -2.70
C LYS A 434 -16.60 -9.00 -1.98
N ALA A 435 -17.71 -9.40 -1.29
CA ALA A 435 -17.82 -10.72 -0.68
C ALA A 435 -17.70 -11.85 -1.73
N ALA A 436 -18.07 -11.62 -2.99
CA ALA A 436 -17.95 -12.59 -4.06
C ALA A 436 -16.50 -12.95 -4.46
N ASP A 437 -15.47 -12.26 -3.93
CA ASP A 437 -14.06 -12.58 -4.20
C ASP A 437 -13.57 -13.78 -3.40
N GLU A 438 -14.04 -14.96 -3.83
CA GLU A 438 -13.86 -16.25 -3.21
C GLU A 438 -12.97 -17.19 -4.02
N VAL A 439 -12.36 -18.18 -3.35
CA VAL A 439 -11.52 -19.20 -4.00
C VAL A 439 -12.32 -20.00 -5.02
N GLU A 440 -13.57 -20.32 -4.73
CA GLU A 440 -14.46 -21.09 -5.58
C GLU A 440 -14.75 -20.42 -6.91
N SER A 441 -14.62 -19.09 -6.95
CA SER A 441 -14.80 -18.29 -8.16
C SER A 441 -13.55 -18.16 -9.01
N PHE A 442 -12.41 -18.74 -8.56
CA PHE A 442 -11.12 -18.60 -9.21
C PHE A 442 -10.82 -19.77 -10.16
N ASP A 443 -10.28 -19.47 -11.35
CA ASP A 443 -9.75 -20.52 -12.26
C ASP A 443 -8.42 -21.06 -11.72
N MET A 444 -8.45 -22.23 -11.09
CA MET A 444 -7.28 -22.86 -10.49
C MET A 444 -6.24 -23.32 -11.50
N ASN A 445 -6.60 -23.57 -12.76
CA ASN A 445 -5.61 -23.85 -13.80
C ASN A 445 -4.82 -22.59 -14.12
N TYR A 446 -5.51 -21.46 -14.26
CA TYR A 446 -4.87 -20.18 -14.46
C TYR A 446 -3.99 -19.77 -13.25
N ALA A 447 -4.47 -19.98 -12.02
CA ALA A 447 -3.68 -19.74 -10.81
C ALA A 447 -2.33 -20.48 -10.84
N GLN A 448 -2.32 -21.76 -11.24
CA GLN A 448 -1.08 -22.52 -11.32
C GLN A 448 -0.12 -22.01 -12.41
N LEU A 449 -0.64 -21.59 -13.57
CA LEU A 449 0.19 -20.98 -14.62
C LEU A 449 0.78 -19.64 -14.13
N TYR A 450 -0.02 -18.84 -13.45
CA TYR A 450 0.36 -17.57 -12.85
C TYR A 450 1.52 -17.76 -11.84
N TRP A 451 1.36 -18.65 -10.86
CA TRP A 451 2.38 -18.93 -9.84
C TRP A 451 3.68 -19.46 -10.43
N LYS A 452 3.60 -20.42 -11.37
CA LYS A 452 4.78 -20.98 -12.02
C LYS A 452 5.52 -19.95 -12.87
N SER A 453 4.80 -19.10 -13.60
CA SER A 453 5.39 -18.05 -14.42
C SER A 453 6.08 -16.97 -13.55
N TYR A 454 5.52 -16.65 -12.38
CA TYR A 454 6.16 -15.75 -11.41
C TYR A 454 7.48 -16.32 -10.87
N ILE A 455 7.51 -17.62 -10.52
CA ILE A 455 8.74 -18.31 -10.10
C ILE A 455 9.79 -18.26 -11.20
N LEU A 456 9.42 -18.55 -12.45
CA LEU A 456 10.37 -18.54 -13.57
C LEU A 456 10.87 -17.13 -13.89
N ALA A 457 10.02 -16.12 -13.85
CA ALA A 457 10.43 -14.73 -14.00
C ALA A 457 11.45 -14.32 -12.94
N THR A 458 11.16 -14.66 -11.68
CA THR A 458 12.09 -14.43 -10.57
C THR A 458 13.42 -15.16 -10.78
N GLN A 459 13.40 -16.44 -11.16
CA GLN A 459 14.61 -17.24 -11.39
C GLN A 459 15.49 -16.62 -12.49
N LYS A 460 14.87 -16.19 -13.61
CA LYS A 460 15.59 -15.53 -14.70
C LYS A 460 16.24 -14.23 -14.23
N ILE A 461 15.52 -13.37 -13.52
CA ILE A 461 16.01 -12.08 -13.01
C ILE A 461 17.12 -12.31 -11.97
N ALA A 462 16.93 -13.21 -11.02
CA ALA A 462 17.90 -13.50 -9.96
C ALA A 462 19.20 -14.15 -10.49
N ASN A 463 19.14 -14.87 -11.61
CA ASN A 463 20.30 -15.45 -12.26
C ASN A 463 20.95 -14.57 -13.33
N TRP A 464 20.32 -13.45 -13.68
CA TRP A 464 20.85 -12.55 -14.67
C TRP A 464 22.15 -11.89 -14.22
N SER A 465 23.16 -11.86 -15.10
CA SER A 465 24.49 -11.31 -14.75
C SER A 465 24.49 -9.79 -14.60
N GLN A 466 23.55 -9.09 -15.22
CA GLN A 466 23.44 -7.63 -15.13
C GLN A 466 22.54 -7.23 -13.96
N LYS A 467 22.78 -6.02 -13.43
CA LYS A 467 21.88 -5.41 -12.44
C LYS A 467 20.68 -4.81 -13.18
N PRO A 468 19.42 -5.14 -12.78
CA PRO A 468 18.25 -4.47 -13.32
C PRO A 468 18.31 -2.96 -13.11
N GLN A 469 17.85 -2.21 -14.11
CA GLN A 469 17.86 -0.74 -14.09
C GLN A 469 16.56 -0.19 -14.68
N TRP A 470 16.20 1.02 -14.30
CA TRP A 470 15.19 1.78 -15.03
C TRP A 470 15.67 2.08 -16.44
N VAL A 471 14.74 2.13 -17.40
CA VAL A 471 15.07 2.61 -18.76
C VAL A 471 15.42 4.10 -18.74
N ALA A 472 16.20 4.55 -19.71
CA ALA A 472 16.59 5.95 -19.81
C ALA A 472 15.36 6.86 -19.93
N GLY A 473 15.33 7.92 -19.13
CA GLY A 473 14.23 8.89 -19.09
C GLY A 473 13.06 8.50 -18.21
N ASP A 474 13.12 7.36 -17.49
CA ASP A 474 12.09 7.03 -16.50
C ASP A 474 12.12 8.02 -15.32
N LYS A 475 10.94 8.36 -14.76
CA LYS A 475 10.80 9.31 -13.64
C LYS A 475 11.61 8.94 -12.39
N TYR A 476 11.98 7.68 -12.22
CA TYR A 476 12.77 7.18 -11.09
C TYR A 476 14.26 6.93 -11.41
N GLU A 477 14.70 7.13 -12.66
CA GLU A 477 16.09 6.88 -13.09
C GLU A 477 17.10 7.68 -12.25
N GLU A 478 16.85 8.98 -12.05
CA GLU A 478 17.78 9.84 -11.30
C GLU A 478 17.89 9.48 -9.81
N VAL A 479 16.79 9.04 -9.19
CA VAL A 479 16.81 8.55 -7.81
C VAL A 479 17.56 7.22 -7.71
N SER A 480 17.41 6.36 -8.72
CA SER A 480 18.12 5.09 -8.83
C SER A 480 19.64 5.29 -8.95
N LYS A 481 20.07 6.22 -9.80
CA LYS A 481 21.51 6.58 -9.92
C LYS A 481 22.08 7.03 -8.57
N LYS A 482 21.34 7.82 -7.80
CA LYS A 482 21.76 8.24 -6.44
C LYS A 482 21.83 7.05 -5.48
N LEU A 483 20.84 6.16 -5.50
CA LEU A 483 20.78 4.99 -4.63
C LEU A 483 21.97 4.04 -4.84
N TYR A 484 22.34 3.77 -6.12
CA TYR A 484 23.38 2.80 -6.45
C TYR A 484 24.77 3.43 -6.69
N GLY A 485 24.94 4.71 -6.37
CA GLY A 485 26.25 5.39 -6.45
C GLY A 485 26.67 5.79 -7.87
N GLY A 486 25.74 5.91 -8.81
CA GLY A 486 25.97 6.51 -10.11
C GLY A 486 26.23 8.01 -9.96
N LYS A 487 27.38 8.50 -10.52
CA LYS A 487 27.68 9.93 -10.62
C LYS A 487 26.86 10.58 -11.72
#